data_dd8da2397387bbe1e96354234bda4eec
#
_entry.id   dd8da2397387bbe1e96354234bda4eec
#
_cell.length_a   1.000
_cell.length_b   1.000
_cell.length_c   1.000
_cell.angle_alpha   90.00
_cell.angle_beta   90.00
_cell.angle_gamma   90.00
#
_symmetry.space_group_name_H-M   'P 1'
#
loop_
_entity.id
_entity.type
_entity.pdbx_description
1 polymer ?
#
loop_
_entity_poly.entity_id
_entity_poly.type
_entity_poly.pdbx_seq_one_letter_code
_entity_poly.pdbx_strand_id
1 'polypeptide(L)'
;MTKFLAVVKREYVVRVRSRMFIATTILGPLIMSLFGLVPALIFRMEVGGPLRIAVVDQTGRLYDRLNESLMNERKESEDVSIADGARKSAQMNSAERLQQVASQQRQTFWLQKIEMSTATLEQTKEQLKTRIREKELDLYLILPANVLENGSAELVGSSTGDIFAKDDLEDAISNAVREARLEQARIDPQTVRSLSRPTQLKVVKIDDLGETEDRGQGFVVVFGVGFTIYLTILLYGQMVMGSVIDEKETRIAEILFASVRPFTLMTGKLIGISCVASTQLAIWGLAFITFVFLGTNALTWRGVPMQLPGIRPILFLYFALFFLFGFFIYATVYALVGSMATTPQEAAQLAMPIILLLVVGFYLAFPVIKSPNSPFAFWVSIFPFFASITMLVRIVSQTPPFWQIALALLLELGTIVALLWLAARIYRVGMLMYGKKATIPEIIRWVRQA
;
A
#
# COMPACT_ATOMS: atom_id res chain seq x y z
N MET A 1 -16.76 14.09 -38.39
CA MET A 1 -15.59 14.43 -37.54
C MET A 1 -15.90 15.60 -36.61
N THR A 2 -16.54 16.67 -37.03
CA THR A 2 -16.88 17.85 -36.24
C THR A 2 -17.76 17.55 -35.00
N LYS A 3 -18.81 16.69 -35.13
CA LYS A 3 -19.70 16.32 -34.03
C LYS A 3 -19.01 15.51 -32.92
N PHE A 4 -18.11 14.58 -33.29
CA PHE A 4 -17.31 13.80 -32.34
C PHE A 4 -16.41 14.71 -31.50
N LEU A 5 -15.62 15.58 -32.15
CA LEU A 5 -14.75 16.53 -31.47
C LEU A 5 -15.52 17.50 -30.57
N ALA A 6 -16.74 17.88 -30.98
CA ALA A 6 -17.60 18.72 -30.15
C ALA A 6 -18.00 17.99 -28.83
N VAL A 7 -18.34 16.70 -28.91
CA VAL A 7 -18.63 15.89 -27.71
C VAL A 7 -17.42 15.81 -26.83
N VAL A 8 -16.25 15.43 -27.36
CA VAL A 8 -14.99 15.33 -26.60
C VAL A 8 -14.67 16.66 -25.90
N LYS A 9 -14.71 17.78 -26.66
CA LYS A 9 -14.43 19.10 -26.11
C LYS A 9 -15.42 19.51 -25.00
N ARG A 10 -16.70 19.24 -25.18
CA ARG A 10 -17.74 19.52 -24.17
C ARG A 10 -17.44 18.72 -22.88
N GLU A 11 -17.24 17.41 -23.01
CA GLU A 11 -16.96 16.52 -21.88
C GLU A 11 -15.71 16.94 -21.12
N TYR A 12 -14.65 17.31 -21.83
CA TYR A 12 -13.41 17.79 -21.23
C TYR A 12 -13.58 19.11 -20.49
N VAL A 13 -14.10 20.15 -21.19
CA VAL A 13 -14.19 21.51 -20.65
C VAL A 13 -15.12 21.60 -19.44
N VAL A 14 -16.28 20.92 -19.51
CA VAL A 14 -17.27 20.93 -18.41
C VAL A 14 -16.65 20.33 -17.14
N ARG A 15 -15.86 19.25 -17.27
CA ARG A 15 -15.29 18.58 -16.11
C ARG A 15 -14.05 19.27 -15.57
N VAL A 16 -13.13 19.71 -16.41
CA VAL A 16 -11.92 20.42 -15.95
C VAL A 16 -12.29 21.73 -15.23
N ARG A 17 -13.41 22.37 -15.60
CA ARG A 17 -13.91 23.57 -14.92
C ARG A 17 -14.79 23.26 -13.70
N SER A 18 -15.07 22.00 -13.41
CA SER A 18 -15.89 21.63 -12.25
C SER A 18 -15.14 21.87 -10.94
N ARG A 19 -15.90 22.26 -9.90
CA ARG A 19 -15.36 22.41 -8.54
C ARG A 19 -14.76 21.09 -8.02
N MET A 20 -15.34 19.98 -8.42
CA MET A 20 -14.88 18.64 -8.06
C MET A 20 -13.49 18.35 -8.63
N PHE A 21 -13.22 18.69 -9.90
CA PHE A 21 -11.91 18.51 -10.52
C PHE A 21 -10.84 19.34 -9.80
N ILE A 22 -11.14 20.61 -9.49
CA ILE A 22 -10.20 21.49 -8.77
C ILE A 22 -9.91 20.92 -7.37
N ALA A 23 -10.97 20.50 -6.66
CA ALA A 23 -10.85 19.91 -5.34
C ALA A 23 -10.00 18.62 -5.36
N THR A 24 -10.27 17.69 -6.28
CA THR A 24 -9.51 16.43 -6.41
C THR A 24 -8.07 16.67 -6.87
N THR A 25 -7.84 17.69 -7.71
CA THR A 25 -6.50 18.06 -8.17
C THR A 25 -5.61 18.53 -7.02
N ILE A 26 -6.15 19.29 -6.08
CA ILE A 26 -5.43 19.76 -4.89
C ILE A 26 -5.38 18.67 -3.82
N LEU A 27 -6.49 18.00 -3.58
CA LEU A 27 -6.64 17.02 -2.51
C LEU A 27 -5.85 15.72 -2.80
N GLY A 28 -5.70 15.34 -4.07
CA GLY A 28 -5.03 14.11 -4.47
C GLY A 28 -3.57 14.02 -3.99
N PRO A 29 -2.69 14.97 -4.35
CA PRO A 29 -1.32 15.01 -3.84
C PRO A 29 -1.26 15.13 -2.31
N LEU A 30 -2.21 15.87 -1.70
CA LEU A 30 -2.31 16.00 -0.26
C LEU A 30 -2.63 14.65 0.42
N ILE A 31 -3.62 13.92 -0.11
CA ILE A 31 -3.98 12.60 0.41
C ILE A 31 -2.82 11.61 0.20
N MET A 32 -2.15 11.64 -0.96
CA MET A 32 -1.00 10.78 -1.23
C MET A 32 0.15 11.07 -0.25
N SER A 33 0.43 12.36 0.00
CA SER A 33 1.44 12.77 0.98
C SER A 33 1.04 12.36 2.40
N LEU A 34 -0.23 12.51 2.75
CA LEU A 34 -0.78 12.11 4.05
C LEU A 34 -0.73 10.58 4.24
N PHE A 35 -1.02 9.82 3.18
CA PHE A 35 -0.96 8.35 3.22
C PHE A 35 0.46 7.82 3.45
N GLY A 36 1.48 8.54 3.01
CA GLY A 36 2.89 8.25 3.36
C GLY A 36 3.30 8.77 4.74
N LEU A 37 2.82 9.95 5.11
CA LEU A 37 3.23 10.65 6.33
C LEU A 37 2.50 10.13 7.59
N VAL A 38 1.20 9.81 7.46
CA VAL A 38 0.37 9.38 8.62
C VAL A 38 0.89 8.08 9.24
N PRO A 39 1.21 7.01 8.51
CA PRO A 39 1.85 5.84 9.10
C PRO A 39 3.17 6.22 9.81
N ALA A 40 4.02 7.03 9.16
CA ALA A 40 5.28 7.47 9.75
C ALA A 40 5.09 8.32 11.02
N LEU A 41 3.99 9.08 11.12
CA LEU A 41 3.64 9.84 12.32
C LEU A 41 3.02 8.94 13.38
N ILE A 42 2.09 8.06 13.00
CA ILE A 42 1.50 7.08 13.93
C ILE A 42 2.60 6.22 14.53
N PHE A 43 3.53 5.78 13.70
CA PHE A 43 4.72 5.06 14.16
C PHE A 43 5.66 5.87 15.06
N ARG A 44 5.59 7.18 15.10
CA ARG A 44 6.33 8.06 16.02
C ARG A 44 5.55 8.46 17.28
N MET A 45 4.26 8.19 17.31
CA MET A 45 3.43 8.53 18.48
C MET A 45 3.60 7.42 19.52
N GLU A 46 4.19 7.74 20.66
CA GLU A 46 4.12 6.88 21.84
C GLU A 46 2.66 6.80 22.30
N VAL A 47 1.97 5.76 21.87
CA VAL A 47 0.58 5.50 22.26
C VAL A 47 0.61 4.56 23.47
N GLY A 48 0.61 5.12 24.65
CA GLY A 48 0.55 4.38 25.91
C GLY A 48 1.63 4.83 26.91
N GLY A 49 1.34 4.71 28.20
CA GLY A 49 2.35 4.88 29.25
C GLY A 49 3.28 3.67 29.33
N PRO A 50 4.34 3.72 30.19
CA PRO A 50 5.23 2.61 30.41
C PRO A 50 4.45 1.37 30.88
N LEU A 51 4.70 0.22 30.25
CA LEU A 51 4.08 -1.04 30.64
C LEU A 51 4.67 -1.50 31.98
N ARG A 52 3.81 -1.70 32.97
CA ARG A 52 4.18 -2.17 34.32
C ARG A 52 4.18 -3.67 34.34
N ILE A 53 5.37 -4.26 34.43
CA ILE A 53 5.60 -5.72 34.36
C ILE A 53 6.12 -6.22 35.70
N ALA A 54 5.38 -7.12 36.34
CA ALA A 54 5.89 -7.86 37.48
C ALA A 54 6.71 -9.05 37.01
N VAL A 55 7.96 -9.14 37.45
CA VAL A 55 8.88 -10.24 37.06
C VAL A 55 9.10 -11.14 38.26
N VAL A 56 8.74 -12.42 38.09
CA VAL A 56 9.04 -13.50 39.03
C VAL A 56 10.22 -14.29 38.49
N ASP A 57 11.40 -14.04 39.03
CA ASP A 57 12.64 -14.71 38.62
C ASP A 57 13.00 -15.84 39.61
N GLN A 58 12.76 -17.10 39.21
CA GLN A 58 13.09 -18.26 40.00
C GLN A 58 14.58 -18.64 39.95
N THR A 59 15.32 -18.06 38.98
CA THR A 59 16.77 -18.27 38.87
C THR A 59 17.57 -17.37 39.85
N GLY A 60 16.96 -16.22 40.25
CA GLY A 60 17.59 -15.20 41.09
C GLY A 60 18.71 -14.40 40.41
N ARG A 61 18.94 -14.59 39.08
CA ARG A 61 20.06 -14.00 38.34
C ARG A 61 19.66 -13.28 37.06
N LEU A 62 18.45 -13.52 36.54
CA LEU A 62 18.03 -12.99 35.26
C LEU A 62 17.36 -11.63 35.36
N TYR A 63 16.74 -11.30 36.48
CA TYR A 63 16.06 -10.00 36.65
C TYR A 63 17.00 -8.81 36.42
N ASP A 64 18.17 -8.81 37.04
CA ASP A 64 19.10 -7.68 36.93
C ASP A 64 19.64 -7.53 35.51
N ARG A 65 19.89 -8.65 34.82
CA ARG A 65 20.34 -8.68 33.43
C ARG A 65 19.24 -8.24 32.45
N LEU A 66 18.01 -8.68 32.68
CA LEU A 66 16.86 -8.25 31.89
C LEU A 66 16.67 -6.74 32.04
N ASN A 67 16.75 -6.23 33.26
CA ASN A 67 16.64 -4.81 33.52
C ASN A 67 17.79 -4.02 32.88
N GLU A 68 19.01 -4.53 32.95
CA GLU A 68 20.20 -3.93 32.32
C GLU A 68 20.10 -3.97 30.78
N SER A 69 19.65 -5.09 30.22
CA SER A 69 19.42 -5.23 28.77
C SER A 69 18.44 -4.17 28.27
N LEU A 70 17.29 -4.03 28.90
CA LEU A 70 16.27 -3.03 28.55
C LEU A 70 16.75 -1.59 28.77
N MET A 71 17.57 -1.34 29.81
CA MET A 71 18.14 -0.01 30.08
C MET A 71 19.28 0.35 29.11
N ASN A 72 20.14 -0.60 28.74
CA ASN A 72 21.24 -0.35 27.79
C ASN A 72 20.72 -0.14 26.37
N GLU A 73 19.72 -0.88 25.97
CA GLU A 73 19.03 -0.67 24.69
C GLU A 73 18.38 0.70 24.62
N ARG A 74 17.92 1.25 25.75
CA ARG A 74 17.41 2.61 25.85
C ARG A 74 18.51 3.66 25.70
N LYS A 75 19.66 3.48 26.33
CA LYS A 75 20.80 4.42 26.23
C LYS A 75 21.36 4.46 24.81
N GLU A 76 21.47 3.33 24.11
CA GLU A 76 21.92 3.31 22.71
C GLU A 76 20.96 4.05 21.78
N SER A 77 19.66 4.10 22.10
CA SER A 77 18.68 4.89 21.32
C SER A 77 18.67 6.38 21.66
N GLU A 78 19.01 6.79 22.88
CA GLU A 78 19.09 8.20 23.31
C GLU A 78 20.42 8.88 22.89
N ASP A 79 21.53 8.16 22.86
CA ASP A 79 22.87 8.69 22.55
C ASP A 79 23.15 8.90 21.05
N VAL A 80 22.28 8.42 20.17
CA VAL A 80 22.35 8.74 18.75
C VAL A 80 21.94 10.21 18.59
N SER A 81 22.92 11.14 18.64
CA SER A 81 22.67 12.55 18.36
C SER A 81 21.96 12.70 17.01
N ILE A 82 21.01 13.63 16.90
CA ILE A 82 20.18 13.86 15.70
C ILE A 82 21.06 13.98 14.43
N ALA A 83 22.29 14.46 14.55
CA ALA A 83 23.24 14.60 13.44
C ALA A 83 23.88 13.27 13.02
N ASP A 84 24.23 12.39 13.97
CA ASP A 84 24.78 11.05 13.69
C ASP A 84 23.70 10.06 13.27
N GLY A 85 22.50 10.19 13.83
CA GLY A 85 21.31 9.47 13.40
C GLY A 85 20.93 9.79 11.96
N ALA A 86 21.00 11.05 11.55
CA ALA A 86 20.75 11.47 10.17
C ALA A 86 21.82 10.96 9.19
N ARG A 87 23.10 10.91 9.60
CA ARG A 87 24.19 10.35 8.79
C ARG A 87 24.12 8.83 8.68
N LYS A 88 23.87 8.12 9.78
CA LYS A 88 23.66 6.66 9.77
C LYS A 88 22.42 6.29 8.99
N SER A 89 21.28 6.97 9.18
CA SER A 89 20.06 6.70 8.44
C SER A 89 20.18 7.00 6.94
N ALA A 90 21.07 7.87 6.51
CA ALA A 90 21.37 8.12 5.10
C ALA A 90 22.08 6.92 4.42
N GLN A 91 22.78 6.10 5.20
CA GLN A 91 23.51 4.93 4.72
C GLN A 91 22.74 3.60 4.89
N MET A 92 21.60 3.60 5.60
CA MET A 92 20.79 2.40 5.87
C MET A 92 19.74 2.15 4.78
N ASN A 93 19.46 0.89 4.52
CA ASN A 93 18.37 0.44 3.62
C ASN A 93 17.00 0.83 4.16
N SER A 94 16.00 0.96 3.29
CA SER A 94 14.63 1.31 3.69
C SER A 94 14.03 0.30 4.69
N ALA A 95 14.37 -0.98 4.56
CA ALA A 95 13.97 -2.02 5.50
C ALA A 95 14.65 -1.83 6.86
N GLU A 96 15.95 -1.50 6.88
CA GLU A 96 16.70 -1.19 8.10
C GLU A 96 16.22 0.11 8.74
N ARG A 97 15.82 1.11 7.95
CA ARG A 97 15.17 2.33 8.47
C ARG A 97 13.81 2.03 9.08
N LEU A 98 13.01 1.18 8.46
CA LEU A 98 11.74 0.74 9.03
C LEU A 98 11.95 -0.08 10.28
N GLN A 99 12.95 -0.96 10.30
CA GLN A 99 13.36 -1.70 11.50
C GLN A 99 13.96 -0.76 12.56
N GLN A 100 14.77 0.22 12.18
CA GLN A 100 15.31 1.20 13.11
C GLN A 100 14.23 2.14 13.64
N VAL A 101 13.28 2.58 12.80
CA VAL A 101 12.11 3.35 13.23
C VAL A 101 11.22 2.48 14.13
N ALA A 102 11.01 1.21 13.79
CA ALA A 102 10.30 0.27 14.65
C ALA A 102 11.05 -0.01 15.96
N SER A 103 12.38 -0.13 15.91
CA SER A 103 13.22 -0.32 17.12
C SER A 103 13.37 0.96 17.95
N GLN A 104 13.24 2.15 17.37
CA GLN A 104 13.14 3.42 18.12
C GLN A 104 11.79 3.58 18.83
N GLN A 105 10.80 2.76 18.51
CA GLN A 105 9.48 2.71 19.16
C GLN A 105 9.41 1.66 20.26
N ARG A 106 10.53 1.33 20.91
CA ARG A 106 10.50 0.40 22.03
C ARG A 106 9.66 0.97 23.14
N GLN A 107 8.67 0.19 23.57
CA GLN A 107 7.83 0.56 24.69
C GLN A 107 8.69 0.69 25.95
N THR A 108 8.42 1.71 26.74
CA THR A 108 9.09 1.86 28.04
C THR A 108 8.51 0.82 29.00
N PHE A 109 9.36 -0.08 29.48
CA PHE A 109 8.97 -1.09 30.46
C PHE A 109 9.34 -0.64 31.87
N TRP A 110 8.41 -0.84 32.78
CA TRP A 110 8.63 -0.64 34.21
C TRP A 110 8.62 -2.00 34.90
N LEU A 111 9.81 -2.52 35.20
CA LEU A 111 9.97 -3.83 35.79
C LEU A 111 9.85 -3.75 37.33
N GLN A 112 8.99 -4.57 37.90
CA GLN A 112 8.87 -4.75 39.33
C GLN A 112 9.31 -6.17 39.69
N LYS A 113 10.40 -6.30 40.46
CA LYS A 113 10.84 -7.59 40.97
C LYS A 113 9.90 -8.10 42.04
N ILE A 114 9.43 -9.33 41.88
CA ILE A 114 8.61 -10.02 42.89
C ILE A 114 9.48 -11.13 43.52
N GLU A 115 9.73 -10.99 44.82
CA GLU A 115 10.44 -12.00 45.58
C GLU A 115 9.49 -13.06 46.10
N MET A 116 9.79 -14.33 45.82
CA MET A 116 9.04 -15.47 46.37
C MET A 116 9.56 -15.76 47.76
N SER A 117 8.90 -15.26 48.80
CA SER A 117 9.36 -15.48 50.16
C SER A 117 8.83 -16.80 50.77
N THR A 118 7.52 -16.94 50.93
CA THR A 118 6.87 -18.11 51.55
C THR A 118 5.67 -18.64 50.78
N ALA A 119 5.24 -17.92 49.74
CA ALA A 119 4.10 -18.29 48.90
C ALA A 119 4.48 -19.31 47.82
N THR A 120 3.57 -20.22 47.58
CA THR A 120 3.72 -21.13 46.41
C THR A 120 3.56 -20.35 45.12
N LEU A 121 4.20 -20.80 44.03
CA LEU A 121 4.12 -20.17 42.70
C LEU A 121 2.67 -19.89 42.28
N GLU A 122 1.77 -20.83 42.55
CA GLU A 122 0.34 -20.71 42.23
C GLU A 122 -0.36 -19.56 43.00
N GLN A 123 -0.01 -19.39 44.27
CA GLN A 123 -0.53 -18.27 45.07
C GLN A 123 -0.04 -16.92 44.54
N THR A 124 1.25 -16.86 44.15
CA THR A 124 1.82 -15.66 43.52
C THR A 124 1.14 -15.35 42.20
N LYS A 125 0.88 -16.36 41.35
CA LYS A 125 0.16 -16.19 40.09
C LYS A 125 -1.25 -15.61 40.31
N GLU A 126 -2.01 -16.12 41.28
CA GLU A 126 -3.36 -15.62 41.57
C GLU A 126 -3.34 -14.19 42.10
N GLN A 127 -2.38 -13.84 42.94
CA GLN A 127 -2.19 -12.45 43.38
C GLN A 127 -1.87 -11.51 42.20
N LEU A 128 -1.00 -11.91 41.30
CA LEU A 128 -0.62 -11.12 40.10
C LEU A 128 -1.79 -10.98 39.12
N LYS A 129 -2.59 -12.03 38.94
CA LYS A 129 -3.84 -11.94 38.15
C LYS A 129 -4.82 -10.95 38.74
N THR A 130 -4.96 -10.90 40.07
CA THR A 130 -5.83 -9.93 40.73
C THR A 130 -5.33 -8.51 40.50
N ARG A 131 -4.02 -8.25 40.66
CA ARG A 131 -3.43 -6.91 40.43
C ARG A 131 -3.55 -6.48 38.95
N ILE A 132 -3.55 -7.43 37.98
CA ILE A 132 -3.84 -7.11 36.57
C ILE A 132 -5.31 -6.72 36.40
N ARG A 133 -6.26 -7.43 37.06
CA ARG A 133 -7.70 -7.08 37.00
C ARG A 133 -7.95 -5.72 37.61
N GLU A 134 -7.23 -5.34 38.67
CA GLU A 134 -7.30 -4.04 39.35
C GLU A 134 -6.54 -2.93 38.58
N LYS A 135 -5.92 -3.25 37.43
CA LYS A 135 -5.12 -2.34 36.59
C LYS A 135 -3.90 -1.72 37.29
N GLU A 136 -3.40 -2.37 38.33
CA GLU A 136 -2.15 -1.98 38.96
C GLU A 136 -0.93 -2.44 38.16
N LEU A 137 -1.08 -3.57 37.46
CA LEU A 137 -0.09 -4.17 36.57
C LEU A 137 -0.72 -4.37 35.18
N ASP A 138 0.11 -4.30 34.16
CA ASP A 138 -0.29 -4.56 32.78
C ASP A 138 0.02 -6.00 32.39
N LEU A 139 1.19 -6.52 32.81
CA LEU A 139 1.69 -7.85 32.51
C LEU A 139 2.41 -8.46 33.72
N TYR A 140 2.53 -9.78 33.76
CA TYR A 140 3.55 -10.44 34.58
C TYR A 140 4.35 -11.47 33.78
N LEU A 141 5.63 -11.58 34.12
CA LEU A 141 6.61 -12.46 33.49
C LEU A 141 7.13 -13.46 34.54
N ILE A 142 7.09 -14.75 34.23
CA ILE A 142 7.69 -15.80 35.04
C ILE A 142 8.88 -16.38 34.31
N LEU A 143 10.04 -16.31 34.96
CA LEU A 143 11.28 -16.94 34.52
C LEU A 143 11.50 -18.18 35.38
N PRO A 144 11.15 -19.39 34.90
CA PRO A 144 11.29 -20.62 35.69
C PRO A 144 12.76 -20.97 35.94
N ALA A 145 13.01 -21.76 36.98
CA ALA A 145 14.38 -22.14 37.37
C ALA A 145 15.15 -22.86 36.25
N ASN A 146 14.45 -23.58 35.37
CA ASN A 146 15.02 -24.29 34.22
C ASN A 146 15.04 -23.48 32.92
N VAL A 147 14.79 -22.17 32.96
CA VAL A 147 14.78 -21.30 31.76
C VAL A 147 16.14 -21.29 31.04
N LEU A 148 17.24 -21.51 31.78
CA LEU A 148 18.57 -21.61 31.19
C LEU A 148 18.77 -22.90 30.37
N GLU A 149 17.99 -23.95 30.63
CA GLU A 149 18.05 -25.21 29.90
C GLU A 149 17.00 -25.22 28.76
N ASN A 150 15.74 -25.01 29.08
CA ASN A 150 14.62 -25.15 28.16
C ASN A 150 14.29 -23.86 27.38
N GLY A 151 14.78 -22.70 27.82
CA GLY A 151 14.56 -21.42 27.13
C GLY A 151 13.10 -20.94 27.09
N SER A 152 12.22 -21.43 27.96
CA SER A 152 10.80 -21.03 28.01
C SER A 152 10.51 -20.10 29.18
N ALA A 153 9.86 -18.98 28.92
CA ALA A 153 9.32 -18.05 29.90
C ALA A 153 7.81 -17.89 29.69
N GLU A 154 7.07 -17.57 30.74
CA GLU A 154 5.62 -17.38 30.68
C GLU A 154 5.28 -15.90 30.87
N LEU A 155 4.68 -15.29 29.84
CA LEU A 155 4.19 -13.93 29.86
C LEU A 155 2.66 -13.93 29.88
N VAL A 156 2.05 -13.25 30.86
CA VAL A 156 0.60 -13.19 31.01
C VAL A 156 0.16 -11.74 31.20
N GLY A 157 -0.91 -11.36 30.52
CA GLY A 157 -1.44 -9.98 30.58
C GLY A 157 -2.90 -9.85 30.21
N SER A 158 -3.45 -8.67 30.43
CA SER A 158 -4.85 -8.35 30.11
C SER A 158 -5.08 -8.08 28.62
N SER A 159 -4.06 -7.73 27.88
CA SER A 159 -4.11 -7.48 26.42
C SER A 159 -2.97 -8.20 25.73
N THR A 160 -3.31 -9.11 24.84
CA THR A 160 -2.35 -9.80 23.95
C THR A 160 -2.14 -9.05 22.62
N GLY A 161 -2.72 -7.83 22.50
CA GLY A 161 -2.75 -7.07 21.25
C GLY A 161 -1.49 -6.27 20.96
N ASP A 162 -0.58 -6.14 21.92
CA ASP A 162 0.67 -5.41 21.70
C ASP A 162 1.78 -6.35 21.25
N ILE A 163 1.74 -6.65 19.95
CA ILE A 163 2.71 -7.54 19.31
C ILE A 163 4.14 -6.99 19.42
N PHE A 164 4.30 -5.66 19.40
CA PHE A 164 5.62 -5.03 19.49
C PHE A 164 6.24 -5.16 20.88
N ALA A 165 5.44 -4.97 21.93
CA ALA A 165 5.89 -5.16 23.31
C ALA A 165 6.33 -6.59 23.59
N LYS A 166 5.65 -7.56 22.97
CA LYS A 166 6.00 -8.97 23.07
C LYS A 166 7.36 -9.25 22.42
N ASP A 167 7.58 -8.79 21.21
CA ASP A 167 8.81 -9.02 20.46
C ASP A 167 10.01 -8.36 21.16
N ASP A 168 9.90 -7.13 21.63
CA ASP A 168 10.95 -6.43 22.39
C ASP A 168 11.29 -7.17 23.69
N LEU A 169 10.27 -7.67 24.39
CA LEU A 169 10.47 -8.39 25.63
C LEU A 169 11.09 -9.79 25.40
N GLU A 170 10.68 -10.47 24.33
CA GLU A 170 11.23 -11.77 23.92
C GLU A 170 12.70 -11.64 23.53
N ASP A 171 13.06 -10.58 22.80
CA ASP A 171 14.46 -10.28 22.46
C ASP A 171 15.31 -9.97 23.70
N ALA A 172 14.79 -9.16 24.61
CA ALA A 172 15.46 -8.82 25.87
C ALA A 172 15.67 -10.06 26.77
N ILE A 173 14.65 -10.92 26.90
CA ILE A 173 14.73 -12.18 27.64
C ILE A 173 15.75 -13.11 26.98
N SER A 174 15.69 -13.27 25.67
CA SER A 174 16.61 -14.14 24.92
C SER A 174 18.05 -13.67 25.05
N ASN A 175 18.29 -12.36 25.04
CA ASN A 175 19.62 -11.78 25.29
C ASN A 175 20.09 -12.04 26.71
N ALA A 176 19.25 -11.80 27.72
CA ALA A 176 19.59 -12.05 29.12
C ALA A 176 19.91 -13.55 29.41
N VAL A 177 19.09 -14.44 28.84
CA VAL A 177 19.33 -15.92 28.96
C VAL A 177 20.60 -16.33 28.24
N ARG A 178 20.86 -15.77 27.04
CA ARG A 178 22.09 -16.04 26.27
C ARG A 178 23.34 -15.61 27.04
N GLU A 179 23.34 -14.42 27.60
CA GLU A 179 24.47 -13.93 28.43
C GLU A 179 24.70 -14.80 29.65
N ALA A 180 23.64 -15.21 30.36
CA ALA A 180 23.72 -16.10 31.49
C ALA A 180 24.32 -17.48 31.13
N ARG A 181 23.93 -18.02 29.95
CA ARG A 181 24.51 -19.30 29.45
C ARG A 181 25.96 -19.15 29.06
N LEU A 182 26.36 -18.04 28.42
CA LEU A 182 27.76 -17.78 28.05
C LEU A 182 28.65 -17.68 29.27
N GLU A 183 28.19 -16.98 30.31
CA GLU A 183 28.94 -16.88 31.56
C GLU A 183 29.06 -18.24 32.27
N GLN A 184 27.99 -19.02 32.28
CA GLN A 184 28.02 -20.40 32.82
C GLN A 184 29.01 -21.30 32.07
N ALA A 185 29.12 -21.09 30.74
CA ALA A 185 30.11 -21.75 29.89
C ALA A 185 31.54 -21.15 29.99
N ARG A 186 31.73 -20.08 30.78
CA ARG A 186 32.98 -19.30 30.89
C ARG A 186 33.43 -18.70 29.55
N ILE A 187 32.50 -18.34 28.70
CA ILE A 187 32.74 -17.68 27.43
C ILE A 187 32.43 -16.20 27.61
N ASP A 188 33.38 -15.33 27.25
CA ASP A 188 33.16 -13.89 27.32
C ASP A 188 32.05 -13.44 26.37
N PRO A 189 30.96 -12.84 26.88
CA PRO A 189 29.85 -12.35 26.03
C PRO A 189 30.28 -11.33 24.99
N GLN A 190 31.28 -10.49 25.27
CA GLN A 190 31.79 -9.50 24.34
C GLN A 190 32.49 -10.13 23.14
N THR A 191 33.25 -11.20 23.40
CA THR A 191 33.90 -11.99 22.33
C THR A 191 32.84 -12.59 21.40
N VAL A 192 31.75 -13.16 21.94
CA VAL A 192 30.66 -13.72 21.12
C VAL A 192 29.92 -12.63 20.34
N ARG A 193 29.62 -11.50 20.97
CA ARG A 193 29.02 -10.36 20.27
C ARG A 193 29.89 -9.87 19.11
N SER A 194 31.21 -9.81 19.29
CA SER A 194 32.13 -9.36 18.24
C SER A 194 32.20 -10.35 17.07
N LEU A 195 32.17 -11.65 17.36
CA LEU A 195 32.19 -12.75 16.38
C LEU A 195 30.82 -12.92 15.67
N SER A 196 29.72 -12.60 16.36
CA SER A 196 28.35 -12.71 15.86
C SER A 196 27.84 -11.43 15.25
N ARG A 197 28.71 -10.46 14.96
CA ARG A 197 28.28 -9.24 14.25
C ARG A 197 27.62 -9.62 12.93
N PRO A 198 26.38 -9.18 12.68
CA PRO A 198 25.71 -9.47 11.42
C PRO A 198 26.51 -8.89 10.27
N THR A 199 26.79 -9.71 9.26
CA THR A 199 27.44 -9.25 8.04
C THR A 199 26.46 -8.37 7.28
N GLN A 200 26.84 -7.13 7.02
CA GLN A 200 26.02 -6.23 6.22
C GLN A 200 26.04 -6.69 4.76
N LEU A 201 24.88 -7.12 4.24
CA LEU A 201 24.71 -7.47 2.85
C LEU A 201 24.39 -6.20 2.06
N LYS A 202 25.34 -5.74 1.26
CA LYS A 202 25.10 -4.65 0.31
C LYS A 202 24.39 -5.22 -0.92
N VAL A 203 23.09 -4.96 -1.05
CA VAL A 203 22.32 -5.38 -2.22
C VAL A 203 22.51 -4.35 -3.33
N VAL A 204 23.13 -4.78 -4.43
CA VAL A 204 23.35 -3.96 -5.62
C VAL A 204 22.44 -4.48 -6.73
N LYS A 205 21.58 -3.62 -7.25
CA LYS A 205 20.79 -3.90 -8.45
C LYS A 205 21.60 -3.54 -9.67
N ILE A 206 21.82 -4.51 -10.55
CA ILE A 206 22.46 -4.27 -11.84
C ILE A 206 21.35 -3.98 -12.86
N ASP A 207 21.38 -2.79 -13.44
CA ASP A 207 20.46 -2.34 -14.47
C ASP A 207 21.27 -1.89 -15.70
N ASP A 208 20.64 -1.72 -16.88
CA ASP A 208 21.32 -1.25 -18.10
C ASP A 208 21.98 0.14 -17.94
N LEU A 209 21.66 0.87 -16.88
CA LEU A 209 22.27 2.16 -16.50
C LEU A 209 23.47 2.02 -15.56
N GLY A 210 23.82 0.80 -15.15
CA GLY A 210 24.90 0.51 -14.22
C GLY A 210 24.45 -0.12 -12.90
N GLU A 211 25.34 -0.15 -11.94
CA GLU A 211 25.10 -0.68 -10.61
C GLU A 211 24.48 0.41 -9.74
N THR A 212 23.30 0.13 -9.20
CA THR A 212 22.62 0.99 -8.22
C THR A 212 22.36 0.22 -6.94
N GLU A 213 22.63 0.83 -5.80
CA GLU A 213 22.33 0.25 -4.49
C GLU A 213 20.81 0.20 -4.28
N ASP A 214 20.25 -1.01 -4.15
CA ASP A 214 18.82 -1.18 -3.88
C ASP A 214 18.54 -0.99 -2.39
N ARG A 215 17.98 0.17 -2.06
CA ARG A 215 17.60 0.55 -0.70
C ARG A 215 16.11 0.32 -0.41
N GLY A 216 15.44 -0.54 -1.17
CA GLY A 216 14.01 -0.79 -1.03
C GLY A 216 13.11 0.39 -1.49
N GLN A 217 13.70 1.48 -2.01
CA GLN A 217 12.94 2.62 -2.55
C GLN A 217 12.11 2.22 -3.76
N GLY A 218 12.56 1.19 -4.49
CA GLY A 218 11.83 0.62 -5.62
C GLY A 218 10.42 0.17 -5.24
N PHE A 219 10.22 -0.44 -4.07
CA PHE A 219 8.91 -0.90 -3.61
C PHE A 219 7.92 0.26 -3.46
N VAL A 220 8.32 1.37 -2.83
CA VAL A 220 7.45 2.54 -2.61
C VAL A 220 7.03 3.17 -3.94
N VAL A 221 7.96 3.28 -4.90
CA VAL A 221 7.67 3.80 -6.25
C VAL A 221 6.70 2.87 -6.98
N VAL A 222 6.98 1.57 -6.98
CA VAL A 222 6.14 0.56 -7.64
C VAL A 222 4.73 0.55 -7.06
N PHE A 223 4.62 0.54 -5.73
CA PHE A 223 3.34 0.59 -5.03
C PHE A 223 2.58 1.89 -5.33
N GLY A 224 3.27 3.05 -5.26
CA GLY A 224 2.68 4.35 -5.54
C GLY A 224 2.14 4.47 -6.96
N VAL A 225 2.86 3.94 -7.95
CA VAL A 225 2.42 3.89 -9.35
C VAL A 225 1.16 3.03 -9.49
N GLY A 226 1.17 1.80 -8.96
CA GLY A 226 0.01 0.91 -9.01
C GLY A 226 -1.21 1.49 -8.31
N PHE A 227 -1.02 2.09 -7.14
CA PHE A 227 -2.08 2.74 -6.37
C PHE A 227 -2.66 3.96 -7.09
N THR A 228 -1.81 4.77 -7.74
CA THR A 228 -2.26 5.93 -8.53
C THR A 228 -3.16 5.51 -9.69
N ILE A 229 -2.79 4.46 -10.43
CA ILE A 229 -3.62 3.92 -11.51
C ILE A 229 -4.94 3.39 -10.95
N TYR A 230 -4.87 2.55 -9.91
CA TYR A 230 -6.05 2.01 -9.24
C TYR A 230 -7.04 3.11 -8.84
N LEU A 231 -6.55 4.11 -8.11
CA LEU A 231 -7.39 5.20 -7.61
C LEU A 231 -7.98 6.03 -8.75
N THR A 232 -7.19 6.33 -9.78
CA THR A 232 -7.64 7.12 -10.92
C THR A 232 -8.71 6.39 -11.73
N ILE A 233 -8.51 5.10 -12.02
CA ILE A 233 -9.52 4.28 -12.72
C ILE A 233 -10.81 4.20 -11.90
N LEU A 234 -10.71 4.02 -10.58
CA LEU A 234 -11.85 3.95 -9.68
C LEU A 234 -12.65 5.25 -9.70
N LEU A 235 -12.00 6.40 -9.49
CA LEU A 235 -12.66 7.70 -9.41
C LEU A 235 -13.28 8.12 -10.76
N TYR A 236 -12.52 8.05 -11.83
CA TYR A 236 -12.99 8.47 -13.14
C TYR A 236 -13.92 7.45 -13.79
N GLY A 237 -13.78 6.16 -13.49
CA GLY A 237 -14.74 5.14 -13.89
C GLY A 237 -16.13 5.43 -13.31
N GLN A 238 -16.21 5.73 -12.02
CA GLN A 238 -17.46 6.14 -11.38
C GLN A 238 -18.02 7.46 -11.97
N MET A 239 -17.16 8.40 -12.34
CA MET A 239 -17.56 9.64 -13.01
C MET A 239 -18.17 9.35 -14.40
N VAL A 240 -17.63 8.39 -15.15
CA VAL A 240 -18.22 7.95 -16.43
C VAL A 240 -19.60 7.38 -16.18
N MET A 241 -19.75 6.47 -15.23
CA MET A 241 -21.02 5.85 -14.86
C MET A 241 -22.08 6.89 -14.47
N GLY A 242 -21.76 7.80 -13.55
CA GLY A 242 -22.65 8.88 -13.11
C GLY A 242 -23.10 9.77 -14.26
N SER A 243 -22.16 10.15 -15.12
CA SER A 243 -22.46 10.95 -16.30
C SER A 243 -23.43 10.29 -17.29
N VAL A 244 -23.41 8.95 -17.39
CA VAL A 244 -24.37 8.21 -18.24
C VAL A 244 -25.74 8.18 -17.58
N ILE A 245 -25.80 8.02 -16.26
CA ILE A 245 -27.05 8.03 -15.50
C ILE A 245 -27.72 9.40 -15.57
N ASP A 246 -26.95 10.47 -15.35
CA ASP A 246 -27.47 11.85 -15.42
C ASP A 246 -28.12 12.15 -16.77
N GLU A 247 -27.50 11.72 -17.89
CA GLU A 247 -28.08 11.88 -19.23
C GLU A 247 -29.35 11.07 -19.44
N LYS A 248 -29.46 9.90 -18.79
CA LYS A 248 -30.64 9.06 -18.84
C LYS A 248 -31.79 9.66 -18.01
N GLU A 249 -31.51 10.08 -16.77
CA GLU A 249 -32.51 10.68 -15.87
C GLU A 249 -33.09 11.99 -16.44
N THR A 250 -32.25 12.81 -17.05
CA THR A 250 -32.67 14.09 -17.66
C THR A 250 -33.28 13.94 -19.04
N ARG A 251 -33.39 12.73 -19.61
CA ARG A 251 -33.85 12.42 -20.98
C ARG A 251 -33.09 13.16 -22.09
N ILE A 252 -31.95 13.75 -21.78
CA ILE A 252 -31.08 14.41 -22.77
C ILE A 252 -30.57 13.41 -23.80
N ALA A 253 -30.46 12.13 -23.42
CA ALA A 253 -30.04 11.05 -24.31
C ALA A 253 -30.94 10.95 -25.58
N GLU A 254 -32.24 11.15 -25.46
CA GLU A 254 -33.19 11.11 -26.61
C GLU A 254 -32.88 12.23 -27.63
N ILE A 255 -32.60 13.42 -27.14
CA ILE A 255 -32.27 14.58 -27.98
C ILE A 255 -30.89 14.37 -28.63
N LEU A 256 -29.95 13.83 -27.88
CA LEU A 256 -28.59 13.56 -28.39
C LEU A 256 -28.60 12.46 -29.46
N PHE A 257 -29.40 11.42 -29.31
CA PHE A 257 -29.51 10.33 -30.29
C PHE A 257 -30.17 10.76 -31.59
N ALA A 258 -31.05 11.79 -31.57
CA ALA A 258 -31.56 12.39 -32.76
C ALA A 258 -30.48 13.13 -33.59
N SER A 259 -29.42 13.61 -32.94
CA SER A 259 -28.38 14.42 -33.56
C SER A 259 -27.05 13.68 -33.80
N VAL A 260 -26.72 12.68 -32.97
CA VAL A 260 -25.43 11.98 -32.99
C VAL A 260 -25.64 10.47 -32.81
N ARG A 261 -24.87 9.66 -33.56
CA ARG A 261 -24.93 8.19 -33.40
C ARG A 261 -24.52 7.78 -31.96
N PRO A 262 -25.22 6.82 -31.31
CA PRO A 262 -24.93 6.39 -29.94
C PRO A 262 -23.45 5.98 -29.70
N PHE A 263 -22.84 5.29 -30.67
CA PHE A 263 -21.42 4.93 -30.63
C PHE A 263 -20.50 6.16 -30.58
N THR A 264 -20.81 7.19 -31.40
CA THR A 264 -20.01 8.42 -31.45
C THR A 264 -20.15 9.22 -30.13
N LEU A 265 -21.34 9.21 -29.54
CA LEU A 265 -21.59 9.86 -28.25
C LEU A 265 -20.79 9.15 -27.12
N MET A 266 -20.92 7.84 -27.02
CA MET A 266 -20.23 7.03 -26.01
C MET A 266 -18.71 7.15 -26.12
N THR A 267 -18.15 6.93 -27.32
CA THR A 267 -16.69 7.01 -27.53
C THR A 267 -16.16 8.42 -27.31
N GLY A 268 -16.91 9.45 -27.75
CA GLY A 268 -16.56 10.85 -27.49
C GLY A 268 -16.54 11.19 -26.00
N LYS A 269 -17.49 10.66 -25.22
CA LYS A 269 -17.54 10.78 -23.77
C LYS A 269 -16.34 10.09 -23.11
N LEU A 270 -16.06 8.84 -23.47
CA LEU A 270 -14.93 8.09 -22.91
C LEU A 270 -13.60 8.81 -23.17
N ILE A 271 -13.37 9.28 -24.40
CA ILE A 271 -12.16 10.04 -24.74
C ILE A 271 -12.12 11.38 -24.00
N GLY A 272 -13.23 12.11 -23.92
CA GLY A 272 -13.29 13.38 -23.18
C GLY A 272 -12.89 13.20 -21.71
N ILE A 273 -13.44 12.18 -21.04
CA ILE A 273 -13.14 11.91 -19.63
C ILE A 273 -11.70 11.35 -19.48
N SER A 274 -11.21 10.54 -20.43
CA SER A 274 -9.82 10.07 -20.37
C SER A 274 -8.81 11.23 -20.49
N CYS A 275 -9.12 12.24 -21.30
CA CYS A 275 -8.32 13.47 -21.36
C CYS A 275 -8.32 14.23 -20.03
N VAL A 276 -9.46 14.28 -19.32
CA VAL A 276 -9.53 14.89 -17.98
C VAL A 276 -8.67 14.11 -17.00
N ALA A 277 -8.79 12.77 -16.97
CA ALA A 277 -8.00 11.90 -16.11
C ALA A 277 -6.50 12.01 -16.41
N SER A 278 -6.11 12.04 -17.68
CA SER A 278 -4.71 12.23 -18.11
C SER A 278 -4.18 13.60 -17.68
N THR A 279 -4.98 14.65 -17.80
CA THR A 279 -4.60 16.00 -17.33
C THR A 279 -4.37 16.00 -15.82
N GLN A 280 -5.24 15.35 -15.07
CA GLN A 280 -5.10 15.22 -13.61
C GLN A 280 -3.82 14.47 -13.24
N LEU A 281 -3.55 13.34 -13.88
CA LEU A 281 -2.33 12.57 -13.64
C LEU A 281 -1.08 13.36 -14.01
N ALA A 282 -1.11 14.14 -15.10
CA ALA A 282 0.01 15.00 -15.46
C ALA A 282 0.27 16.06 -14.38
N ILE A 283 -0.78 16.68 -13.82
CA ILE A 283 -0.67 17.65 -12.72
C ILE A 283 -0.11 16.97 -11.46
N TRP A 284 -0.62 15.78 -11.11
CA TRP A 284 -0.14 15.02 -9.95
C TRP A 284 1.31 14.55 -10.12
N GLY A 285 1.68 14.08 -11.32
CA GLY A 285 3.05 13.71 -11.65
C GLY A 285 4.01 14.90 -11.54
N LEU A 286 3.62 16.07 -12.07
CA LEU A 286 4.40 17.30 -11.95
C LEU A 286 4.52 17.75 -10.49
N ALA A 287 3.44 17.71 -9.72
CA ALA A 287 3.45 18.03 -8.30
C ALA A 287 4.38 17.08 -7.52
N PHE A 288 4.35 15.77 -7.83
CA PHE A 288 5.23 14.78 -7.22
C PHE A 288 6.70 15.03 -7.56
N ILE A 289 7.03 15.27 -8.84
CA ILE A 289 8.39 15.59 -9.28
C ILE A 289 8.90 16.85 -8.56
N THR A 290 8.07 17.90 -8.48
CA THR A 290 8.39 19.14 -7.80
C THR A 290 8.64 18.90 -6.30
N PHE A 291 7.78 18.14 -5.66
CA PHE A 291 7.90 17.78 -4.23
C PHE A 291 9.22 17.01 -3.97
N VAL A 292 9.52 16.02 -4.79
CA VAL A 292 10.74 15.22 -4.69
C VAL A 292 11.98 16.12 -4.92
N PHE A 293 11.96 16.98 -5.93
CA PHE A 293 13.06 17.88 -6.24
C PHE A 293 13.30 18.89 -5.10
N LEU A 294 12.26 19.52 -4.56
CA LEU A 294 12.38 20.44 -3.44
C LEU A 294 12.81 19.72 -2.15
N GLY A 295 12.25 18.54 -1.90
CA GLY A 295 12.58 17.71 -0.73
C GLY A 295 14.04 17.26 -0.74
N THR A 296 14.55 16.79 -1.87
CA THR A 296 15.95 16.38 -2.00
C THR A 296 16.91 17.55 -1.84
N ASN A 297 16.61 18.72 -2.44
CA ASN A 297 17.42 19.92 -2.26
C ASN A 297 17.45 20.36 -0.78
N ALA A 298 16.29 20.41 -0.11
CA ALA A 298 16.21 20.77 1.30
C ALA A 298 16.98 19.81 2.22
N LEU A 299 17.01 18.53 1.90
CA LEU A 299 17.74 17.50 2.66
C LEU A 299 19.25 17.55 2.39
N THR A 300 19.67 17.78 1.13
CA THR A 300 21.07 17.98 0.78
C THR A 300 21.66 19.22 1.45
N TRP A 301 20.89 20.30 1.56
CA TRP A 301 21.31 21.50 2.32
C TRP A 301 21.51 21.21 3.82
N ARG A 302 20.85 20.20 4.36
CA ARG A 302 21.04 19.71 5.74
C ARG A 302 22.11 18.62 5.85
N GLY A 303 22.89 18.37 4.79
CA GLY A 303 23.98 17.39 4.78
C GLY A 303 23.54 15.93 4.65
N VAL A 304 22.28 15.66 4.29
CA VAL A 304 21.77 14.32 4.03
C VAL A 304 21.75 14.09 2.51
N PRO A 305 22.72 13.35 1.95
CA PRO A 305 22.74 13.06 0.52
C PRO A 305 21.60 12.09 0.18
N MET A 306 20.57 12.57 -0.53
CA MET A 306 19.47 11.74 -1.00
C MET A 306 19.65 11.50 -2.50
N GLN A 307 19.92 10.25 -2.87
CA GLN A 307 19.98 9.86 -4.28
C GLN A 307 18.57 9.54 -4.76
N LEU A 308 18.13 10.24 -5.80
CA LEU A 308 16.88 9.91 -6.49
C LEU A 308 17.06 8.60 -7.27
N PRO A 309 16.08 7.70 -7.23
CA PRO A 309 16.09 6.56 -8.13
C PRO A 309 16.07 7.06 -9.58
N GLY A 310 17.00 6.59 -10.41
CA GLY A 310 17.06 6.92 -11.83
C GLY A 310 15.80 6.43 -12.54
N ILE A 311 14.83 7.31 -12.77
CA ILE A 311 13.60 6.98 -13.49
C ILE A 311 13.87 7.09 -14.97
N ARG A 312 13.79 5.97 -15.70
CA ARG A 312 13.96 5.95 -17.16
C ARG A 312 12.80 6.67 -17.84
N PRO A 313 13.04 7.61 -18.79
CA PRO A 313 11.96 8.33 -19.48
C PRO A 313 10.94 7.40 -20.16
N ILE A 314 11.37 6.23 -20.63
CA ILE A 314 10.51 5.23 -21.25
C ILE A 314 9.41 4.72 -20.31
N LEU A 315 9.61 4.77 -18.98
CA LEU A 315 8.61 4.37 -18.00
C LEU A 315 7.38 5.28 -18.04
N PHE A 316 7.56 6.56 -18.34
CA PHE A 316 6.43 7.49 -18.52
C PHE A 316 5.57 7.11 -19.71
N LEU A 317 6.19 6.64 -20.80
CA LEU A 317 5.46 6.15 -21.97
C LEU A 317 4.67 4.89 -21.64
N TYR A 318 5.30 3.90 -20.98
CA TYR A 318 4.60 2.69 -20.56
C TYR A 318 3.48 3.02 -19.57
N PHE A 319 3.72 3.91 -18.62
CA PHE A 319 2.69 4.39 -17.69
C PHE A 319 1.50 4.98 -18.45
N ALA A 320 1.74 5.88 -19.40
CA ALA A 320 0.67 6.51 -20.18
C ALA A 320 -0.13 5.49 -21.00
N LEU A 321 0.55 4.51 -21.65
CA LEU A 321 -0.11 3.49 -22.47
C LEU A 321 -0.97 2.54 -21.61
N PHE A 322 -0.40 1.94 -20.56
CA PHE A 322 -1.12 1.01 -19.70
C PHE A 322 -2.23 1.70 -18.91
N PHE A 323 -1.99 2.92 -18.44
CA PHE A 323 -3.04 3.73 -17.83
C PHE A 323 -4.19 3.98 -18.81
N LEU A 324 -3.89 4.44 -20.02
CA LEU A 324 -4.92 4.78 -21.01
C LEU A 324 -5.74 3.54 -21.39
N PHE A 325 -5.09 2.43 -21.66
CA PHE A 325 -5.77 1.19 -22.06
C PHE A 325 -6.59 0.61 -20.92
N GLY A 326 -6.04 0.53 -19.71
CA GLY A 326 -6.79 0.13 -18.53
C GLY A 326 -7.98 1.04 -18.25
N PHE A 327 -7.77 2.35 -18.36
CA PHE A 327 -8.86 3.32 -18.24
C PHE A 327 -9.98 3.03 -19.23
N PHE A 328 -9.69 2.81 -20.52
CA PHE A 328 -10.72 2.53 -21.53
C PHE A 328 -11.46 1.22 -21.25
N ILE A 329 -10.78 0.16 -20.80
CA ILE A 329 -11.41 -1.10 -20.40
C ILE A 329 -12.45 -0.83 -19.30
N TYR A 330 -12.01 -0.28 -18.18
CA TYR A 330 -12.88 -0.07 -17.03
C TYR A 330 -13.94 0.99 -17.26
N ALA A 331 -13.61 2.12 -17.90
CA ALA A 331 -14.56 3.18 -18.22
C ALA A 331 -15.68 2.70 -19.14
N THR A 332 -15.37 1.81 -20.11
CA THR A 332 -16.39 1.19 -20.95
C THR A 332 -17.33 0.31 -20.16
N VAL A 333 -16.80 -0.49 -19.24
CA VAL A 333 -17.65 -1.33 -18.36
C VAL A 333 -18.49 -0.47 -17.41
N TYR A 334 -17.93 0.59 -16.85
CA TYR A 334 -18.71 1.55 -16.05
C TYR A 334 -19.79 2.27 -16.85
N ALA A 335 -19.52 2.62 -18.11
CA ALA A 335 -20.53 3.22 -19.00
C ALA A 335 -21.68 2.23 -19.29
N LEU A 336 -21.37 0.94 -19.47
CA LEU A 336 -22.36 -0.12 -19.61
C LEU A 336 -23.26 -0.21 -18.38
N VAL A 337 -22.68 -0.28 -17.19
CA VAL A 337 -23.43 -0.32 -15.93
C VAL A 337 -24.34 0.91 -15.80
N GLY A 338 -23.81 2.11 -16.07
CA GLY A 338 -24.60 3.33 -16.04
C GLY A 338 -25.77 3.32 -17.01
N SER A 339 -25.61 2.72 -18.20
CA SER A 339 -26.68 2.62 -19.18
C SER A 339 -27.79 1.63 -18.78
N MET A 340 -27.45 0.58 -18.02
CA MET A 340 -28.40 -0.44 -17.57
C MET A 340 -29.14 -0.04 -16.29
N ALA A 341 -28.51 0.72 -15.42
CA ALA A 341 -29.09 1.17 -14.15
C ALA A 341 -30.22 2.21 -14.37
N THR A 342 -31.16 2.23 -13.42
CA THR A 342 -32.25 3.20 -13.38
C THR A 342 -32.03 4.31 -12.36
N THR A 343 -31.21 4.05 -11.36
CA THR A 343 -30.87 5.00 -10.29
C THR A 343 -29.37 4.95 -9.97
N PRO A 344 -28.79 6.03 -9.39
CA PRO A 344 -27.40 6.03 -8.95
C PRO A 344 -27.09 4.91 -7.92
N GLN A 345 -28.02 4.60 -7.02
CA GLN A 345 -27.85 3.54 -6.01
C GLN A 345 -27.76 2.15 -6.65
N GLU A 346 -28.63 1.89 -7.65
CA GLU A 346 -28.58 0.64 -8.40
C GLU A 346 -27.29 0.51 -9.18
N ALA A 347 -26.83 1.58 -9.82
CA ALA A 347 -25.58 1.60 -10.53
C ALA A 347 -24.37 1.31 -9.60
N ALA A 348 -24.38 1.87 -8.41
CA ALA A 348 -23.32 1.60 -7.42
C ALA A 348 -23.28 0.11 -7.02
N GLN A 349 -24.43 -0.54 -6.86
CA GLN A 349 -24.50 -1.99 -6.59
C GLN A 349 -24.01 -2.83 -7.78
N LEU A 350 -24.43 -2.48 -9.00
CA LEU A 350 -23.98 -3.16 -10.22
C LEU A 350 -22.49 -2.94 -10.52
N ALA A 351 -21.91 -1.86 -10.03
CA ALA A 351 -20.48 -1.57 -10.16
C ALA A 351 -19.59 -2.35 -9.17
N MET A 352 -20.16 -2.94 -8.11
CA MET A 352 -19.39 -3.67 -7.09
C MET A 352 -18.49 -4.78 -7.65
N PRO A 353 -18.94 -5.65 -8.59
CA PRO A 353 -18.07 -6.66 -9.18
C PRO A 353 -16.87 -6.05 -9.92
N ILE A 354 -17.05 -4.88 -10.55
CA ILE A 354 -15.99 -4.17 -11.28
C ILE A 354 -14.96 -3.61 -10.29
N ILE A 355 -15.45 -3.01 -9.20
CA ILE A 355 -14.61 -2.52 -8.12
C ILE A 355 -13.81 -3.67 -7.50
N LEU A 356 -14.47 -4.81 -7.23
CA LEU A 356 -13.80 -5.99 -6.70
C LEU A 356 -12.72 -6.50 -7.65
N LEU A 357 -13.00 -6.56 -8.95
CA LEU A 357 -12.03 -6.97 -9.96
C LEU A 357 -10.79 -6.05 -9.97
N LEU A 358 -11.01 -4.73 -9.86
CA LEU A 358 -9.94 -3.74 -9.78
C LEU A 358 -9.13 -3.88 -8.48
N VAL A 359 -9.79 -4.12 -7.35
CA VAL A 359 -9.14 -4.40 -6.05
C VAL A 359 -8.30 -5.67 -6.13
N VAL A 360 -8.82 -6.75 -6.72
CA VAL A 360 -8.07 -7.99 -6.93
C VAL A 360 -6.82 -7.73 -7.76
N GLY A 361 -6.94 -6.98 -8.88
CA GLY A 361 -5.80 -6.59 -9.72
C GLY A 361 -4.72 -5.82 -8.94
N PHE A 362 -5.13 -4.94 -8.04
CA PHE A 362 -4.21 -4.21 -7.17
C PHE A 362 -3.50 -5.15 -6.18
N TYR A 363 -4.23 -6.06 -5.53
CA TYR A 363 -3.61 -7.03 -4.61
C TYR A 363 -2.70 -8.03 -5.31
N LEU A 364 -3.00 -8.41 -6.56
CA LEU A 364 -2.14 -9.27 -7.37
C LEU A 364 -0.79 -8.62 -7.74
N ALA A 365 -0.68 -7.30 -7.62
CA ALA A 365 0.59 -6.60 -7.79
C ALA A 365 1.65 -7.00 -6.74
N PHE A 366 1.26 -7.33 -5.50
CA PHE A 366 2.21 -7.68 -4.44
C PHE A 366 3.05 -8.93 -4.74
N PRO A 367 2.47 -10.10 -5.09
CA PRO A 367 3.27 -11.25 -5.50
C PRO A 367 4.06 -11.00 -6.78
N VAL A 368 3.58 -10.13 -7.69
CA VAL A 368 4.33 -9.73 -8.89
C VAL A 368 5.57 -8.91 -8.52
N ILE A 369 5.49 -8.00 -7.55
CA ILE A 369 6.66 -7.25 -7.03
C ILE A 369 7.69 -8.22 -6.45
N LYS A 370 7.24 -9.21 -5.66
CA LYS A 370 8.11 -10.19 -4.99
C LYS A 370 8.84 -11.09 -5.99
N SER A 371 8.18 -11.50 -7.08
CA SER A 371 8.72 -12.45 -8.07
C SER A 371 8.30 -12.05 -9.50
N PRO A 372 8.91 -11.01 -10.10
CA PRO A 372 8.47 -10.45 -11.38
C PRO A 372 8.60 -11.41 -12.56
N ASN A 373 9.53 -12.38 -12.51
CA ASN A 373 9.79 -13.35 -13.57
C ASN A 373 9.09 -14.70 -13.36
N SER A 374 8.24 -14.82 -12.34
CA SER A 374 7.50 -16.06 -12.11
C SER A 374 6.44 -16.31 -13.20
N PRO A 375 6.07 -17.58 -13.47
CA PRO A 375 4.95 -17.91 -14.36
C PRO A 375 3.64 -17.23 -13.93
N PHE A 376 3.44 -17.07 -12.64
CA PHE A 376 2.29 -16.35 -12.08
C PHE A 376 2.29 -14.87 -12.51
N ALA A 377 3.42 -14.17 -12.36
CA ALA A 377 3.56 -12.77 -12.77
C ALA A 377 3.33 -12.62 -14.29
N PHE A 378 3.77 -13.57 -15.11
CA PHE A 378 3.53 -13.59 -16.55
C PHE A 378 2.02 -13.60 -16.85
N TRP A 379 1.27 -14.58 -16.35
CA TRP A 379 -0.14 -14.72 -16.67
C TRP A 379 -0.99 -13.57 -16.16
N VAL A 380 -0.73 -13.12 -14.93
CA VAL A 380 -1.46 -11.99 -14.33
C VAL A 380 -1.18 -10.68 -15.07
N SER A 381 0.07 -10.46 -15.50
CA SER A 381 0.44 -9.22 -16.20
C SER A 381 -0.01 -9.17 -17.67
N ILE A 382 -0.43 -10.30 -18.25
CA ILE A 382 -0.98 -10.36 -19.61
C ILE A 382 -2.51 -10.26 -19.60
N PHE A 383 -3.16 -10.63 -18.50
CA PHE A 383 -4.63 -10.60 -18.42
C PHE A 383 -5.14 -9.16 -18.47
N PRO A 384 -5.97 -8.77 -19.47
CA PRO A 384 -6.26 -7.36 -19.79
C PRO A 384 -6.83 -6.52 -18.65
N PHE A 385 -7.65 -7.13 -17.78
CA PHE A 385 -8.22 -6.40 -16.64
C PHE A 385 -7.20 -6.11 -15.54
N PHE A 386 -6.11 -6.87 -15.44
CA PHE A 386 -5.08 -6.67 -14.44
C PHE A 386 -3.81 -6.03 -15.02
N ALA A 387 -3.58 -6.18 -16.33
CA ALA A 387 -2.35 -5.80 -17.02
C ALA A 387 -1.97 -4.32 -16.77
N SER A 388 -2.93 -3.42 -16.80
CA SER A 388 -2.71 -1.99 -16.59
C SER A 388 -2.05 -1.65 -15.23
N ILE A 389 -2.26 -2.46 -14.20
CA ILE A 389 -1.58 -2.31 -12.91
C ILE A 389 -0.37 -3.24 -12.83
N THR A 390 -0.58 -4.54 -13.07
CA THR A 390 0.41 -5.57 -12.78
C THR A 390 1.57 -5.61 -13.77
N MET A 391 1.34 -5.32 -15.07
CA MET A 391 2.44 -5.22 -16.04
C MET A 391 3.30 -3.99 -15.77
N LEU A 392 2.68 -2.87 -15.40
CA LEU A 392 3.44 -1.66 -15.09
C LEU A 392 4.28 -1.84 -13.83
N VAL A 393 3.71 -2.44 -12.80
CA VAL A 393 4.40 -2.83 -11.58
C VAL A 393 5.60 -3.74 -11.92
N ARG A 394 5.41 -4.71 -12.82
CA ARG A 394 6.45 -5.61 -13.27
C ARG A 394 7.56 -4.88 -14.03
N ILE A 395 7.21 -3.96 -14.94
CA ILE A 395 8.18 -3.14 -15.70
C ILE A 395 9.06 -2.30 -14.76
N VAL A 396 8.49 -1.72 -13.71
CA VAL A 396 9.22 -0.91 -12.74
C VAL A 396 10.10 -1.77 -11.83
N SER A 397 9.62 -2.96 -11.42
CA SER A 397 10.37 -3.90 -10.58
C SER A 397 11.52 -4.54 -11.36
N GLN A 398 11.21 -5.14 -12.48
CA GLN A 398 12.18 -5.76 -13.39
C GLN A 398 11.56 -5.83 -14.79
N THR A 399 12.10 -5.04 -15.73
CA THR A 399 11.56 -4.92 -17.08
C THR A 399 11.53 -6.29 -17.80
N PRO A 400 10.34 -6.81 -18.14
CA PRO A 400 10.23 -8.07 -18.87
C PRO A 400 10.64 -7.90 -20.34
N PRO A 401 10.86 -9.00 -21.08
CA PRO A 401 11.13 -8.95 -22.52
C PRO A 401 10.04 -8.17 -23.26
N PHE A 402 10.44 -7.35 -24.24
CA PHE A 402 9.53 -6.45 -24.98
C PHE A 402 8.30 -7.15 -25.59
N TRP A 403 8.45 -8.40 -26.05
CA TRP A 403 7.33 -9.16 -26.63
C TRP A 403 6.19 -9.39 -25.63
N GLN A 404 6.48 -9.51 -24.32
CA GLN A 404 5.47 -9.66 -23.29
C GLN A 404 4.69 -8.36 -23.06
N ILE A 405 5.40 -7.22 -23.09
CA ILE A 405 4.80 -5.89 -23.00
C ILE A 405 3.89 -5.65 -24.22
N ALA A 406 4.40 -5.96 -25.42
CA ALA A 406 3.62 -5.83 -26.65
C ALA A 406 2.39 -6.74 -26.67
N LEU A 407 2.52 -7.99 -26.19
CA LEU A 407 1.40 -8.93 -26.07
C LEU A 407 0.32 -8.41 -25.11
N ALA A 408 0.70 -7.89 -23.95
CA ALA A 408 -0.24 -7.31 -23.01
C ALA A 408 -1.00 -6.12 -23.60
N LEU A 409 -0.31 -5.19 -24.27
CA LEU A 409 -0.94 -4.05 -24.95
C LEU A 409 -1.87 -4.49 -26.08
N LEU A 410 -1.49 -5.51 -26.86
CA LEU A 410 -2.35 -6.06 -27.90
C LEU A 410 -3.63 -6.71 -27.34
N LEU A 411 -3.50 -7.44 -26.24
CA LEU A 411 -4.65 -8.06 -25.57
C LEU A 411 -5.55 -6.99 -24.92
N GLU A 412 -5.00 -5.95 -24.30
CA GLU A 412 -5.78 -4.82 -23.80
C GLU A 412 -6.51 -4.12 -24.95
N LEU A 413 -5.82 -3.83 -26.07
CA LEU A 413 -6.44 -3.20 -27.24
C LEU A 413 -7.56 -4.07 -27.81
N GLY A 414 -7.34 -5.38 -27.95
CA GLY A 414 -8.36 -6.33 -28.38
C GLY A 414 -9.57 -6.34 -27.45
N THR A 415 -9.32 -6.29 -26.13
CA THR A 415 -10.38 -6.21 -25.12
C THR A 415 -11.15 -4.90 -25.20
N ILE A 416 -10.46 -3.76 -25.41
CA ILE A 416 -11.10 -2.46 -25.61
C ILE A 416 -12.04 -2.51 -26.82
N VAL A 417 -11.58 -3.02 -27.96
CA VAL A 417 -12.39 -3.14 -29.18
C VAL A 417 -13.60 -4.04 -28.93
N ALA A 418 -13.42 -5.18 -28.29
CA ALA A 418 -14.51 -6.09 -27.95
C ALA A 418 -15.54 -5.45 -27.00
N LEU A 419 -15.05 -4.77 -25.96
CA LEU A 419 -15.91 -4.07 -25.00
C LEU A 419 -16.65 -2.89 -25.64
N LEU A 420 -16.00 -2.10 -26.50
CA LEU A 420 -16.64 -0.99 -27.22
C LEU A 420 -17.71 -1.52 -28.18
N TRP A 421 -17.44 -2.63 -28.87
CA TRP A 421 -18.43 -3.27 -29.72
C TRP A 421 -19.65 -3.76 -28.93
N LEU A 422 -19.42 -4.41 -27.79
CA LEU A 422 -20.48 -4.85 -26.89
C LEU A 422 -21.27 -3.67 -26.32
N ALA A 423 -20.51 -2.66 -25.86
CA ALA A 423 -21.08 -1.45 -25.27
C ALA A 423 -21.95 -0.67 -26.26
N ALA A 424 -21.55 -0.56 -27.52
CA ALA A 424 -22.34 0.13 -28.54
C ALA A 424 -23.75 -0.45 -28.72
N ARG A 425 -23.87 -1.78 -28.58
CA ARG A 425 -25.17 -2.46 -28.68
C ARG A 425 -26.03 -2.29 -27.45
N ILE A 426 -25.45 -2.51 -26.27
CA ILE A 426 -26.16 -2.42 -24.99
C ILE A 426 -26.55 -0.96 -24.68
N TYR A 427 -25.62 -0.01 -24.91
CA TYR A 427 -25.83 1.41 -24.63
C TYR A 427 -27.03 1.98 -25.37
N ARG A 428 -27.21 1.61 -26.65
CA ARG A 428 -28.34 2.06 -27.48
C ARG A 428 -29.70 1.68 -26.87
N VAL A 429 -29.83 0.45 -26.41
CA VAL A 429 -31.09 -0.07 -25.83
C VAL A 429 -31.22 0.38 -24.38
N GLY A 430 -30.15 0.26 -23.59
CA GLY A 430 -30.15 0.59 -22.17
C GLY A 430 -30.50 2.04 -21.87
N MET A 431 -30.05 2.99 -22.70
CA MET A 431 -30.36 4.41 -22.55
C MET A 431 -31.83 4.79 -22.87
N LEU A 432 -32.51 3.97 -23.65
CA LEU A 432 -33.93 4.18 -24.01
C LEU A 432 -34.91 3.42 -23.08
N MET A 433 -34.38 2.59 -22.17
CA MET A 433 -35.21 1.88 -21.21
C MET A 433 -35.35 2.68 -19.92
N TYR A 434 -36.57 3.06 -19.59
CA TYR A 434 -36.91 3.77 -18.36
C TYR A 434 -37.76 2.88 -17.44
N GLY A 435 -37.49 2.94 -16.13
CA GLY A 435 -38.34 2.35 -15.10
C GLY A 435 -38.29 0.81 -15.00
N LYS A 436 -37.52 0.10 -15.84
CA LYS A 436 -37.36 -1.35 -15.80
C LYS A 436 -35.90 -1.73 -15.70
N LYS A 437 -35.59 -2.64 -14.78
CA LYS A 437 -34.25 -3.22 -14.64
C LYS A 437 -33.94 -4.15 -15.81
N ALA A 438 -32.76 -4.01 -16.38
CA ALA A 438 -32.29 -4.93 -17.41
C ALA A 438 -31.96 -6.31 -16.78
N THR A 439 -32.58 -7.36 -17.27
CA THR A 439 -32.25 -8.74 -16.88
C THR A 439 -31.17 -9.32 -17.79
N ILE A 440 -30.37 -10.27 -17.26
CA ILE A 440 -29.30 -10.94 -18.05
C ILE A 440 -29.83 -11.53 -19.37
N PRO A 441 -30.99 -12.22 -19.42
CA PRO A 441 -31.55 -12.73 -20.69
C PRO A 441 -31.90 -11.61 -21.68
N GLU A 442 -32.38 -10.46 -21.19
CA GLU A 442 -32.67 -9.30 -22.03
C GLU A 442 -31.40 -8.71 -22.62
N ILE A 443 -30.32 -8.59 -21.82
CA ILE A 443 -29.03 -8.11 -22.28
C ILE A 443 -28.48 -9.02 -23.40
N ILE A 444 -28.55 -10.34 -23.24
CA ILE A 444 -28.15 -11.30 -24.29
C ILE A 444 -28.95 -11.11 -25.57
N ARG A 445 -30.26 -10.87 -25.43
CA ARG A 445 -31.14 -10.60 -26.58
C ARG A 445 -30.74 -9.31 -27.29
N TRP A 446 -30.43 -8.24 -26.55
CA TRP A 446 -29.99 -6.96 -27.13
C TRP A 446 -28.69 -7.09 -27.92
N VAL A 447 -27.75 -7.87 -27.42
CA VAL A 447 -26.47 -8.13 -28.11
C VAL A 447 -26.70 -8.88 -29.43
N ARG A 448 -27.74 -9.73 -29.52
CA ARG A 448 -28.05 -10.51 -30.75
C ARG A 448 -28.90 -9.74 -31.76
N GLN A 449 -29.72 -8.79 -31.32
CA GLN A 449 -30.68 -8.08 -32.17
C GLN A 449 -30.21 -6.71 -32.65
N ALA A 450 -29.16 -6.14 -32.05
CA ALA A 450 -28.52 -4.88 -32.41
C ALA A 450 -27.34 -5.14 -33.37
#